data_083f81d192c081ca616a24288d28558a
#
_entry.id   083f81d192c081ca616a24288d28558a
#
_cell.length_a   1.000
_cell.length_b   1.000
_cell.length_c   1.000
_cell.angle_alpha   90.00
_cell.angle_beta   90.00
_cell.angle_gamma   90.00
#
_symmetry.space_group_name_H-M   'P 1'
#
loop_
_entity.id
_entity.type
_entity.pdbx_description
1 polymer ?
#
loop_
_entity_poly.entity_id
_entity_poly.type
_entity_poly.pdbx_seq_one_letter_code
_entity_poly.pdbx_strand_id
1 'polypeptide(L)'
;MLGLQVKALGIATEGKVSDVSYKFYSDHDEVLKTKALGLLSERGVHVEDIAELVLFLQKPYHPDLTLEECIYNVNRVLDKREIQNAILTGIQLDLLAEQGKLLSPLQEMIARDEGLYGIDEVLALAIVNVYGSIGFTNYGYVDKMKPGILEILNDHKNGHVHTFLDDIVGAIAAAAASRLAHTRAHRAEEHVEHHGHDG
;
A
#
# COMPACT_ATOMS: atom_id res chain seq x y z
N MET A 1 -39.68 -15.07 30.66
CA MET A 1 -40.39 -14.89 29.40
C MET A 1 -40.22 -13.43 28.97
N LEU A 2 -39.22 -13.10 28.19
CA LEU A 2 -39.02 -11.78 27.55
C LEU A 2 -39.16 -11.98 26.07
N GLY A 3 -40.27 -11.55 25.49
CA GLY A 3 -40.51 -11.54 24.06
C GLY A 3 -39.82 -10.33 23.41
N LEU A 4 -38.83 -10.54 22.59
CA LEU A 4 -38.29 -9.51 21.69
C LEU A 4 -39.20 -9.42 20.45
N GLN A 5 -39.90 -8.32 20.31
CA GLN A 5 -40.57 -7.93 19.07
C GLN A 5 -39.54 -7.43 18.07
N VAL A 6 -39.27 -8.19 17.02
CA VAL A 6 -38.55 -7.72 15.84
C VAL A 6 -39.55 -6.99 14.95
N LYS A 7 -39.48 -5.65 14.91
CA LYS A 7 -40.18 -4.84 13.91
C LYS A 7 -39.54 -5.09 12.53
N ALA A 8 -40.31 -5.67 11.62
CA ALA A 8 -39.96 -5.81 10.20
C ALA A 8 -39.80 -4.42 9.57
N LEU A 9 -38.58 -4.05 9.14
CA LEU A 9 -38.38 -2.94 8.23
C LEU A 9 -38.84 -3.36 6.83
N GLY A 10 -39.72 -2.54 6.24
CA GLY A 10 -40.29 -2.75 4.92
C GLY A 10 -39.21 -2.89 3.83
N ILE A 11 -39.37 -3.92 3.02
CA ILE A 11 -38.53 -4.22 1.87
C ILE A 11 -38.85 -3.17 0.78
N ALA A 12 -37.90 -2.26 0.53
CA ALA A 12 -37.96 -1.36 -0.62
C ALA A 12 -37.51 -2.10 -1.88
N THR A 13 -38.19 -1.81 -2.97
CA THR A 13 -38.07 -2.41 -4.29
C THR A 13 -36.62 -2.49 -4.83
N GLU A 14 -36.29 -3.59 -5.48
CA GLU A 14 -34.95 -4.02 -5.95
C GLU A 14 -34.11 -2.99 -6.74
N GLY A 15 -34.69 -1.94 -7.32
CA GLY A 15 -33.96 -0.90 -8.06
C GLY A 15 -33.28 0.18 -7.22
N LYS A 16 -33.65 0.36 -5.95
CA LYS A 16 -33.07 1.40 -5.07
C LYS A 16 -31.95 0.89 -4.16
N VAL A 17 -31.88 -0.42 -3.93
CA VAL A 17 -30.87 -1.01 -3.03
C VAL A 17 -29.49 -1.02 -3.68
N SER A 18 -29.40 -1.24 -5.00
CA SER A 18 -28.13 -1.24 -5.72
C SER A 18 -27.47 0.14 -5.78
N ASP A 19 -28.25 1.21 -5.95
CA ASP A 19 -27.75 2.59 -6.06
C ASP A 19 -27.25 3.12 -4.70
N VAL A 20 -27.99 2.85 -3.63
CA VAL A 20 -27.61 3.25 -2.26
C VAL A 20 -26.37 2.46 -1.79
N SER A 21 -26.30 1.17 -2.12
CA SER A 21 -25.15 0.33 -1.80
C SER A 21 -23.90 0.82 -2.54
N TYR A 22 -23.99 1.07 -3.84
CA TYR A 22 -22.85 1.55 -4.65
C TYR A 22 -22.32 2.90 -4.15
N LYS A 23 -23.20 3.85 -3.86
CA LYS A 23 -22.82 5.16 -3.30
C LYS A 23 -22.19 5.04 -1.91
N PHE A 24 -22.72 4.17 -1.05
CA PHE A 24 -22.15 3.91 0.27
C PHE A 24 -20.72 3.35 0.15
N TYR A 25 -20.45 2.44 -0.78
CA TYR A 25 -19.12 1.87 -1.00
C TYR A 25 -18.16 2.91 -1.61
N SER A 26 -18.60 3.74 -2.57
CA SER A 26 -17.73 4.76 -3.18
C SER A 26 -17.32 5.84 -2.19
N ASP A 27 -18.25 6.34 -1.38
CA ASP A 27 -17.96 7.34 -0.35
C ASP A 27 -17.03 6.77 0.74
N HIS A 28 -17.14 5.46 1.00
CA HIS A 28 -16.28 4.78 1.97
C HIS A 28 -14.85 4.57 1.45
N ASP A 29 -14.68 4.31 0.16
CA ASP A 29 -13.36 4.15 -0.46
C ASP A 29 -12.55 5.43 -0.45
N GLU A 30 -13.17 6.58 -0.72
CA GLU A 30 -12.51 7.89 -0.65
C GLU A 30 -12.10 8.25 0.78
N VAL A 31 -12.94 7.94 1.76
CA VAL A 31 -12.63 8.14 3.19
C VAL A 31 -11.45 7.26 3.62
N LEU A 32 -11.40 6.00 3.19
CA LEU A 32 -10.31 5.10 3.53
C LEU A 32 -8.99 5.56 2.92
N LYS A 33 -8.99 5.96 1.64
CA LYS A 33 -7.82 6.51 0.96
C LYS A 33 -7.30 7.76 1.68
N THR A 34 -8.18 8.71 1.99
CA THR A 34 -7.83 9.94 2.69
C THR A 34 -7.19 9.65 4.04
N LYS A 35 -7.74 8.69 4.81
CA LYS A 35 -7.18 8.29 6.10
C LYS A 35 -5.83 7.60 5.95
N ALA A 36 -5.66 6.71 4.98
CA ALA A 36 -4.39 6.02 4.74
C ALA A 36 -3.28 7.02 4.37
N LEU A 37 -3.56 7.96 3.45
CA LEU A 37 -2.62 9.02 3.09
C LEU A 37 -2.32 9.96 4.26
N GLY A 38 -3.33 10.29 5.07
CA GLY A 38 -3.15 11.10 6.28
C GLY A 38 -2.22 10.43 7.27
N LEU A 39 -2.39 9.13 7.54
CA LEU A 39 -1.51 8.38 8.44
C LEU A 39 -0.08 8.28 7.90
N LEU A 40 0.11 8.04 6.61
CA LEU A 40 1.46 8.06 6.01
C LEU A 40 2.12 9.42 6.23
N SER A 41 1.41 10.52 5.93
CA SER A 41 1.91 11.88 6.11
C SER A 41 2.22 12.23 7.58
N GLU A 42 1.37 11.80 8.53
CA GLU A 42 1.61 11.96 9.97
C GLU A 42 2.86 11.21 10.44
N ARG A 43 3.22 10.12 9.73
CA ARG A 43 4.45 9.37 9.97
C ARG A 43 5.65 9.88 9.15
N GLY A 44 5.51 11.03 8.46
CA GLY A 44 6.56 11.66 7.69
C GLY A 44 6.84 11.03 6.33
N VAL A 45 5.89 10.24 5.80
CA VAL A 45 5.99 9.61 4.48
C VAL A 45 5.03 10.28 3.51
N HIS A 46 5.55 10.82 2.42
CA HIS A 46 4.79 11.44 1.34
C HIS A 46 4.81 10.57 0.06
N VAL A 47 3.88 10.83 -0.83
CA VAL A 47 3.80 10.09 -2.12
C VAL A 47 5.08 10.25 -2.92
N GLU A 48 5.70 11.42 -2.85
CA GLU A 48 6.96 11.76 -3.50
C GLU A 48 8.11 10.87 -3.00
N ASP A 49 8.20 10.63 -1.68
CA ASP A 49 9.22 9.76 -1.09
C ASP A 49 9.11 8.33 -1.63
N ILE A 50 7.88 7.82 -1.73
CA ILE A 50 7.61 6.49 -2.30
C ILE A 50 7.93 6.48 -3.81
N ALA A 51 7.62 7.56 -4.52
CA ALA A 51 7.93 7.68 -5.94
C ALA A 51 9.44 7.73 -6.23
N GLU A 52 10.24 8.31 -5.33
CA GLU A 52 11.70 8.25 -5.40
C GLU A 52 12.23 6.82 -5.28
N LEU A 53 11.63 5.98 -4.43
CA LEU A 53 11.95 4.55 -4.37
C LEU A 53 11.60 3.83 -5.68
N VAL A 54 10.45 4.17 -6.29
CA VAL A 54 10.07 3.61 -7.61
C VAL A 54 11.09 4.03 -8.67
N LEU A 55 11.49 5.29 -8.66
CA LEU A 55 12.52 5.81 -9.57
C LEU A 55 13.85 5.06 -9.37
N PHE A 56 14.29 4.86 -8.13
CA PHE A 56 15.47 4.08 -7.78
C PHE A 56 15.40 2.65 -8.35
N LEU A 57 14.27 1.97 -8.22
CA LEU A 57 14.06 0.61 -8.71
C LEU A 57 14.05 0.50 -10.23
N GLN A 58 13.53 1.49 -10.95
CA GLN A 58 13.20 1.40 -12.36
C GLN A 58 14.13 2.20 -13.28
N LYS A 59 14.85 3.19 -12.77
CA LYS A 59 15.77 4.03 -13.56
C LYS A 59 16.85 3.25 -14.34
N PRO A 60 17.40 2.14 -13.80
CA PRO A 60 18.36 1.31 -14.56
C PRO A 60 17.78 0.67 -15.82
N TYR A 61 16.47 0.43 -15.84
CA TYR A 61 15.76 -0.20 -16.97
C TYR A 61 15.08 0.82 -17.88
N HIS A 62 14.76 2.00 -17.34
CA HIS A 62 14.05 3.07 -18.02
C HIS A 62 14.76 4.41 -17.78
N PRO A 63 15.83 4.72 -18.55
CA PRO A 63 16.62 5.95 -18.35
C PRO A 63 15.83 7.25 -18.54
N ASP A 64 14.74 7.20 -19.30
CA ASP A 64 13.80 8.30 -19.56
C ASP A 64 12.72 8.50 -18.50
N LEU A 65 12.67 7.60 -17.50
CA LEU A 65 11.62 7.62 -16.44
C LEU A 65 11.67 8.92 -15.63
N THR A 66 10.51 9.55 -15.47
CA THR A 66 10.34 10.76 -14.68
C THR A 66 9.72 10.51 -13.31
N LEU A 67 9.92 11.42 -12.38
CA LEU A 67 9.33 11.33 -11.04
C LEU A 67 7.79 11.42 -11.12
N GLU A 68 7.24 12.24 -12.01
CA GLU A 68 5.79 12.39 -12.20
C GLU A 68 5.14 11.08 -12.64
N GLU A 69 5.81 10.30 -13.50
CA GLU A 69 5.34 8.98 -13.90
C GLU A 69 5.37 8.00 -12.73
N CYS A 70 6.38 8.09 -11.86
CA CYS A 70 6.45 7.32 -10.62
C CYS A 70 5.31 7.71 -9.66
N ILE A 71 5.09 9.00 -9.41
CA ILE A 71 3.99 9.52 -8.58
C ILE A 71 2.63 9.01 -9.10
N TYR A 72 2.41 9.06 -10.41
CA TYR A 72 1.19 8.52 -11.01
C TYR A 72 0.99 7.03 -10.67
N ASN A 73 2.05 6.20 -10.80
CA ASN A 73 1.97 4.77 -10.52
C ASN A 73 1.77 4.49 -9.02
N VAL A 74 2.41 5.23 -8.12
CA VAL A 74 2.18 5.15 -6.66
C VAL A 74 0.73 5.46 -6.33
N ASN A 75 0.17 6.56 -6.86
CA ASN A 75 -1.23 6.90 -6.64
C ASN A 75 -2.19 5.79 -7.10
N ARG A 76 -1.91 5.15 -8.26
CA ARG A 76 -2.73 4.02 -8.75
C ARG A 76 -2.66 2.79 -7.85
N VAL A 77 -1.55 2.58 -7.14
CA VAL A 77 -1.45 1.53 -6.10
C VAL A 77 -2.27 1.92 -4.88
N LEU A 78 -2.14 3.16 -4.41
CA LEU A 78 -2.86 3.69 -3.26
C LEU A 78 -4.38 3.81 -3.46
N ASP A 79 -4.87 3.76 -4.72
CA ASP A 79 -6.30 3.68 -5.03
C ASP A 79 -6.93 2.33 -4.65
N LYS A 80 -6.13 1.28 -4.42
CA LYS A 80 -6.64 -0.06 -4.13
C LYS A 80 -6.99 -0.20 -2.65
N ARG A 81 -8.19 -0.72 -2.37
CA ARG A 81 -8.71 -0.90 -1.01
C ARG A 81 -7.83 -1.83 -0.18
N GLU A 82 -7.30 -2.89 -0.77
CA GLU A 82 -6.41 -3.83 -0.09
C GLU A 82 -5.15 -3.14 0.43
N ILE A 83 -4.59 -2.22 -0.35
CA ILE A 83 -3.42 -1.44 0.03
C ILE A 83 -3.76 -0.47 1.17
N GLN A 84 -4.89 0.24 1.06
CA GLN A 84 -5.37 1.14 2.11
C GLN A 84 -5.57 0.39 3.43
N ASN A 85 -6.16 -0.80 3.39
CA ASN A 85 -6.37 -1.63 4.57
C ASN A 85 -5.04 -2.09 5.19
N ALA A 86 -4.04 -2.45 4.39
CA ALA A 86 -2.72 -2.81 4.88
C ALA A 86 -2.04 -1.61 5.58
N ILE A 87 -2.07 -0.42 4.97
CA ILE A 87 -1.54 0.83 5.55
C ILE A 87 -2.22 1.12 6.89
N LEU A 88 -3.55 1.12 6.93
CA LEU A 88 -4.33 1.40 8.14
C LEU A 88 -4.00 0.41 9.26
N THR A 89 -3.85 -0.88 8.91
CA THR A 89 -3.59 -1.94 9.88
C THR A 89 -2.18 -1.83 10.46
N GLY A 90 -1.16 -1.74 9.61
CA GLY A 90 0.23 -1.73 10.06
C GLY A 90 0.55 -0.48 10.87
N ILE A 91 0.21 0.72 10.36
CA ILE A 91 0.47 1.98 11.09
C ILE A 91 -0.29 2.01 12.43
N GLN A 92 -1.51 1.45 12.48
CA GLN A 92 -2.25 1.38 13.74
C GLN A 92 -1.55 0.48 14.78
N LEU A 93 -0.93 -0.64 14.34
CA LEU A 93 -0.16 -1.51 15.23
C LEU A 93 1.11 -0.82 15.72
N ASP A 94 1.85 -0.13 14.86
CA ASP A 94 3.01 0.69 15.25
C ASP A 94 2.63 1.75 16.30
N LEU A 95 1.55 2.50 16.06
CA LEU A 95 1.04 3.51 17.00
C LEU A 95 0.60 2.93 18.35
N LEU A 96 -0.04 1.76 18.34
CA LEU A 96 -0.44 1.09 19.57
C LEU A 96 0.77 0.57 20.36
N ALA A 97 1.80 0.10 19.67
CA ALA A 97 3.07 -0.31 20.28
C ALA A 97 3.80 0.88 20.92
N GLU A 98 3.88 2.03 20.23
CA GLU A 98 4.42 3.28 20.81
C GLU A 98 3.69 3.71 22.08
N GLN A 99 2.38 3.50 22.13
CA GLN A 99 1.54 3.87 23.28
C GLN A 99 1.54 2.81 24.40
N GLY A 100 2.21 1.66 24.23
CA GLY A 100 2.19 0.57 25.19
C GLY A 100 0.80 -0.08 25.37
N LYS A 101 -0.01 -0.11 24.32
CA LYS A 101 -1.42 -0.56 24.37
C LYS A 101 -1.66 -1.95 23.80
N LEU A 102 -0.63 -2.61 23.33
CA LEU A 102 -0.72 -4.00 22.90
C LEU A 102 -0.56 -4.95 24.09
N LEU A 103 -1.05 -6.17 23.92
CA LEU A 103 -0.86 -7.22 24.92
C LEU A 103 0.51 -7.88 24.76
N SER A 104 1.16 -8.23 25.89
CA SER A 104 2.38 -9.06 25.89
C SER A 104 2.06 -10.48 25.37
N PRO A 105 2.94 -11.12 24.56
CA PRO A 105 4.29 -10.66 24.16
C PRO A 105 4.31 -9.76 22.91
N LEU A 106 3.16 -9.52 22.26
CA LEU A 106 3.09 -8.75 21.01
C LEU A 106 3.60 -7.32 21.17
N GLN A 107 3.36 -6.70 22.34
CA GLN A 107 3.85 -5.36 22.68
C GLN A 107 5.37 -5.25 22.53
N GLU A 108 6.09 -6.20 23.07
CA GLU A 108 7.55 -6.21 23.09
C GLU A 108 8.12 -6.54 21.71
N MET A 109 7.48 -7.45 20.98
CA MET A 109 7.89 -7.86 19.63
C MET A 109 7.84 -6.67 18.66
N ILE A 110 6.70 -5.98 18.58
CA ILE A 110 6.51 -4.84 17.68
C ILE A 110 7.34 -3.63 18.15
N ALA A 111 7.34 -3.32 19.45
CA ALA A 111 8.06 -2.15 19.95
C ALA A 111 9.59 -2.23 19.76
N ARG A 112 10.15 -3.44 19.59
CA ARG A 112 11.59 -3.67 19.39
C ARG A 112 11.97 -4.03 17.97
N ASP A 113 11.00 -4.10 17.08
CA ASP A 113 11.20 -4.56 15.71
C ASP A 113 11.93 -5.92 15.69
N GLU A 114 11.29 -6.94 16.28
CA GLU A 114 11.90 -8.25 16.42
C GLU A 114 12.03 -8.94 15.05
N GLY A 115 13.26 -9.14 14.57
CA GLY A 115 13.56 -9.63 13.23
C GLY A 115 13.03 -11.02 12.86
N LEU A 116 12.41 -11.75 13.79
CA LEU A 116 11.71 -13.02 13.55
C LEU A 116 10.20 -12.91 13.81
N TYR A 117 9.67 -11.70 13.98
CA TYR A 117 8.24 -11.47 14.12
C TYR A 117 7.49 -11.84 12.83
N GLY A 118 7.95 -11.35 11.69
CA GLY A 118 7.57 -11.79 10.34
C GLY A 118 6.15 -11.50 9.89
N ILE A 119 5.28 -10.91 10.72
CA ILE A 119 3.91 -10.53 10.33
C ILE A 119 3.89 -9.19 9.59
N ASP A 120 4.82 -8.32 9.89
CA ASP A 120 5.16 -7.09 9.19
C ASP A 120 5.46 -7.37 7.71
N GLU A 121 6.38 -8.28 7.44
CA GLU A 121 6.71 -8.76 6.10
C GLU A 121 5.51 -9.45 5.41
N VAL A 122 4.72 -10.26 6.13
CA VAL A 122 3.51 -10.90 5.58
C VAL A 122 2.48 -9.84 5.16
N LEU A 123 2.32 -8.77 5.94
CA LEU A 123 1.42 -7.66 5.58
C LEU A 123 1.94 -6.91 4.34
N ALA A 124 3.24 -6.66 4.25
CA ALA A 124 3.89 -6.09 3.08
C ALA A 124 3.73 -6.99 1.85
N LEU A 125 3.93 -8.30 1.98
CA LEU A 125 3.74 -9.26 0.90
C LEU A 125 2.28 -9.32 0.41
N ALA A 126 1.29 -9.04 1.26
CA ALA A 126 -0.11 -8.91 0.83
C ALA A 126 -0.30 -7.77 -0.17
N ILE A 127 0.44 -6.65 -0.02
CA ILE A 127 0.47 -5.55 -0.99
C ILE A 127 1.13 -6.00 -2.30
N VAL A 128 2.30 -6.58 -2.21
CA VAL A 128 3.11 -7.00 -3.36
C VAL A 128 2.41 -8.07 -4.20
N ASN A 129 1.71 -9.00 -3.55
CA ASN A 129 0.99 -10.10 -4.21
C ASN A 129 -0.05 -9.63 -5.24
N VAL A 130 -0.57 -8.42 -5.11
CA VAL A 130 -1.51 -7.82 -6.07
C VAL A 130 -0.85 -7.57 -7.44
N TYR A 131 0.50 -7.49 -7.48
CA TYR A 131 1.28 -7.09 -8.66
C TYR A 131 2.23 -8.15 -9.21
N GLY A 132 2.19 -9.37 -8.68
CA GLY A 132 2.90 -10.55 -9.21
C GLY A 132 4.41 -10.59 -8.91
N SER A 133 5.13 -11.47 -9.63
CA SER A 133 6.51 -11.84 -9.30
C SER A 133 7.53 -10.71 -9.38
N ILE A 134 7.37 -9.75 -10.29
CA ILE A 134 8.23 -8.57 -10.37
C ILE A 134 8.15 -7.76 -9.08
N GLY A 135 6.96 -7.65 -8.50
CA GLY A 135 6.75 -7.00 -7.21
C GLY A 135 7.57 -7.64 -6.08
N PHE A 136 7.57 -8.97 -5.98
CA PHE A 136 8.33 -9.69 -4.96
C PHE A 136 9.85 -9.47 -5.08
N THR A 137 10.38 -9.50 -6.32
CA THR A 137 11.80 -9.24 -6.56
C THR A 137 12.19 -7.81 -6.18
N ASN A 138 11.39 -6.84 -6.58
CA ASN A 138 11.59 -5.43 -6.24
C ASN A 138 11.51 -5.19 -4.74
N TYR A 139 10.54 -5.82 -4.05
CA TYR A 139 10.38 -5.69 -2.60
C TYR A 139 11.61 -6.21 -1.87
N GLY A 140 12.06 -7.43 -2.14
CA GLY A 140 13.25 -7.98 -1.51
C GLY A 140 14.52 -7.17 -1.79
N TYR A 141 14.62 -6.51 -2.94
CA TYR A 141 15.74 -5.64 -3.25
C TYR A 141 15.68 -4.31 -2.49
N VAL A 142 14.55 -3.62 -2.50
CA VAL A 142 14.40 -2.32 -1.83
C VAL A 142 14.47 -2.46 -0.31
N ASP A 143 13.91 -3.54 0.23
CA ASP A 143 13.99 -3.87 1.65
C ASP A 143 15.43 -4.11 2.09
N LYS A 144 16.21 -4.85 1.34
CA LYS A 144 17.63 -5.07 1.63
C LYS A 144 18.46 -3.80 1.54
N MET A 145 18.18 -2.92 0.57
CA MET A 145 18.99 -1.72 0.30
C MET A 145 18.58 -0.54 1.18
N LYS A 146 17.34 -0.50 1.66
CA LYS A 146 16.75 0.57 2.49
C LYS A 146 17.11 1.98 2.00
N PRO A 147 16.92 2.33 0.69
CA PRO A 147 17.28 3.64 0.17
C PRO A 147 16.29 4.72 0.61
N GLY A 148 16.74 5.99 0.60
CA GLY A 148 15.88 7.16 0.78
C GLY A 148 15.08 7.14 2.08
N ILE A 149 13.76 7.31 2.00
CA ILE A 149 12.89 7.34 3.18
C ILE A 149 12.99 6.06 4.03
N LEU A 150 13.29 4.89 3.45
CA LEU A 150 13.42 3.63 4.19
C LEU A 150 14.61 3.64 5.16
N GLU A 151 15.70 4.32 4.82
CA GLU A 151 16.82 4.51 5.75
C GLU A 151 16.40 5.30 7.00
N ILE A 152 15.56 6.32 6.81
CA ILE A 152 15.02 7.15 7.90
C ILE A 152 14.05 6.34 8.76
N LEU A 153 13.14 5.58 8.15
CA LEU A 153 12.17 4.76 8.86
C LEU A 153 12.82 3.62 9.65
N ASN A 154 13.91 3.06 9.14
CA ASN A 154 14.68 2.01 9.80
C ASN A 154 15.60 2.54 10.94
N ASP A 155 15.67 3.87 11.17
CA ASP A 155 16.43 4.44 12.27
C ASP A 155 15.59 4.57 13.55
N HIS A 156 15.71 3.59 14.45
CA HIS A 156 14.95 3.49 15.72
C HIS A 156 15.32 4.53 16.80
N LYS A 157 16.17 5.52 16.49
CA LYS A 157 16.69 6.48 17.49
C LYS A 157 15.67 7.52 17.95
N ASN A 158 14.58 7.72 17.22
CA ASN A 158 13.63 8.79 17.48
C ASN A 158 12.44 8.39 18.37
N GLY A 159 12.42 7.18 18.93
CA GLY A 159 11.35 6.68 19.80
C GLY A 159 10.06 6.31 19.07
N HIS A 160 10.06 6.36 17.75
CA HIS A 160 8.98 5.86 16.91
C HIS A 160 9.14 4.37 16.62
N VAL A 161 8.02 3.68 16.51
CA VAL A 161 7.96 2.28 16.07
C VAL A 161 7.53 2.27 14.61
N HIS A 162 8.35 1.67 13.75
CA HIS A 162 8.11 1.57 12.30
C HIS A 162 8.16 0.12 11.80
N THR A 163 7.94 -0.84 12.69
CA THR A 163 8.01 -2.28 12.40
C THR A 163 7.15 -2.70 11.20
N PHE A 164 6.00 -2.06 11.03
CA PHE A 164 5.15 -2.28 9.86
C PHE A 164 5.34 -1.22 8.77
N LEU A 165 5.64 0.02 9.16
CA LEU A 165 5.61 1.15 8.24
C LEU A 165 6.69 1.08 7.17
N ASP A 166 7.92 0.74 7.53
CA ASP A 166 9.02 0.67 6.55
C ASP A 166 8.79 -0.42 5.51
N ASP A 167 8.31 -1.59 5.93
CA ASP A 167 7.93 -2.70 5.06
C ASP A 167 6.77 -2.35 4.14
N ILE A 168 5.74 -1.69 4.66
CA ILE A 168 4.59 -1.22 3.87
C ILE A 168 5.04 -0.22 2.80
N VAL A 169 5.89 0.74 3.15
CA VAL A 169 6.42 1.75 2.22
C VAL A 169 7.24 1.08 1.12
N GLY A 170 8.12 0.15 1.47
CA GLY A 170 8.89 -0.66 0.52
C GLY A 170 7.99 -1.48 -0.41
N ALA A 171 6.94 -2.09 0.14
CA ALA A 171 5.97 -2.87 -0.62
C ALA A 171 5.15 -2.02 -1.60
N ILE A 172 4.72 -0.81 -1.21
CA ILE A 172 4.01 0.12 -2.10
C ILE A 172 4.92 0.54 -3.27
N ALA A 173 6.19 0.85 -2.99
CA ALA A 173 7.17 1.19 -4.02
C ALA A 173 7.39 0.02 -4.99
N ALA A 174 7.58 -1.19 -4.48
CA ALA A 174 7.75 -2.40 -5.28
C ALA A 174 6.52 -2.71 -6.15
N ALA A 175 5.32 -2.54 -5.61
CA ALA A 175 4.06 -2.69 -6.32
C ALA A 175 3.91 -1.66 -7.45
N ALA A 176 4.25 -0.39 -7.18
CA ALA A 176 4.20 0.68 -8.18
C ALA A 176 5.24 0.49 -9.28
N ALA A 177 6.44 0.02 -8.94
CA ALA A 177 7.49 -0.35 -9.89
C ALA A 177 7.05 -1.51 -10.81
N SER A 178 6.42 -2.54 -10.24
CA SER A 178 5.87 -3.65 -11.02
C SER A 178 4.76 -3.19 -11.97
N ARG A 179 3.84 -2.37 -11.49
CA ARG A 179 2.78 -1.78 -12.31
C ARG A 179 3.36 -0.98 -13.48
N LEU A 180 4.36 -0.14 -13.23
CA LEU A 180 5.02 0.67 -14.24
C LEU A 180 5.67 -0.20 -15.30
N ALA A 181 6.43 -1.23 -14.91
CA ALA A 181 7.09 -2.16 -15.83
C ALA A 181 6.10 -2.85 -16.76
N HIS A 182 4.97 -3.36 -16.23
CA HIS A 182 3.92 -3.97 -17.04
C HIS A 182 3.26 -2.97 -18.00
N THR A 183 2.99 -1.75 -17.56
CA THR A 183 2.36 -0.72 -18.41
C THR A 183 3.27 -0.30 -19.57
N ARG A 184 4.57 -0.17 -19.32
CA ARG A 184 5.55 0.18 -20.36
C ARG A 184 5.77 -0.96 -21.35
N ALA A 185 5.83 -2.21 -20.89
CA ALA A 185 5.94 -3.38 -21.77
C ALA A 185 4.75 -3.46 -22.72
N HIS A 186 3.53 -3.30 -22.22
CA HIS A 186 2.32 -3.34 -23.04
C HIS A 186 2.27 -2.24 -24.11
N ARG A 187 2.65 -1.00 -23.76
CA ARG A 187 2.74 0.10 -24.73
C ARG A 187 3.79 -0.16 -25.82
N ALA A 188 4.91 -0.79 -25.49
CA ALA A 188 5.94 -1.14 -26.47
C ALA A 188 5.42 -2.18 -27.47
N GLU A 189 4.65 -3.18 -27.02
CA GLU A 189 4.03 -4.19 -27.88
C GLU A 189 2.99 -3.57 -28.85
N GLU A 190 2.12 -2.68 -28.36
CA GLU A 190 1.12 -1.99 -29.18
C GLU A 190 1.76 -1.14 -30.29
N HIS A 191 2.89 -0.50 -30.02
CA HIS A 191 3.63 0.28 -31.03
C HIS A 191 4.26 -0.60 -32.12
N VAL A 192 4.68 -1.81 -31.81
CA VAL A 192 5.25 -2.76 -32.79
C VAL A 192 4.15 -3.30 -33.70
N GLU A 193 2.98 -3.62 -33.20
CA GLU A 193 1.84 -4.14 -33.99
C GLU A 193 1.31 -3.11 -34.99
N HIS A 194 1.28 -1.81 -34.65
CA HIS A 194 0.78 -0.75 -35.53
C HIS A 194 1.75 -0.39 -36.68
N HIS A 195 3.05 -0.69 -36.56
CA HIS A 195 4.04 -0.43 -37.60
C HIS A 195 4.35 -1.63 -38.50
N GLY A 196 3.80 -2.80 -38.18
CA GLY A 196 3.98 -4.06 -38.94
C GLY A 196 2.95 -4.28 -40.07
N HIS A 197 1.98 -3.37 -40.26
CA HIS A 197 0.92 -3.54 -41.27
C HIS A 197 1.07 -2.65 -42.53
N ASP A 198 2.11 -1.81 -42.58
CA ASP A 198 2.43 -0.92 -43.73
C ASP A 198 3.67 -1.37 -44.52
N GLY A 199 3.81 -2.71 -44.72
CA GLY A 199 4.88 -3.28 -45.50
C GLY A 199 4.35 -4.24 -46.57
#